data_3385a870f5afa06a1787dd017eeb04b2
#
_entry.id   3385a870f5afa06a1787dd017eeb04b2
#
_cell.length_a   1.000
_cell.length_b   1.000
_cell.length_c   1.000
_cell.angle_alpha   90.00
_cell.angle_beta   90.00
_cell.angle_gamma   90.00
#
_symmetry.space_group_name_H-M   'P 1'
#
loop_
_entity.id
_entity.type
_entity.pdbx_description
1 polymer ?
#
loop_
_entity_poly.entity_id
_entity_poly.type
_entity_poly.pdbx_seq_one_letter_code
_entity_poly.pdbx_strand_id
1 'polypeptide(L)'
;MASREEFLKQLWRHNINSRMQEHWIDNAIRDSERRPDSPFADLGPALKRLLAVGATRRDLSLVARASAYESVFGTLYALSDPGVEDNDVEMLHESLLSADPSGKDGRPGSAPTKTE
;
A
#
# COMPACT_ATOMS: atom_id res chain seq x y z
N MET A 1 3.24 21.48 -12.24
CA MET A 1 4.15 20.51 -11.65
C MET A 1 4.31 20.78 -10.17
N ALA A 2 4.17 19.75 -9.33
CA ALA A 2 4.32 19.94 -7.91
C ALA A 2 5.78 20.12 -7.55
N SER A 3 6.04 21.00 -6.58
CA SER A 3 7.37 21.15 -6.04
C SER A 3 7.74 19.90 -5.22
N ARG A 4 9.02 19.80 -4.88
CA ARG A 4 9.50 18.72 -4.03
C ARG A 4 8.74 18.68 -2.71
N GLU A 5 8.53 19.85 -2.10
CA GLU A 5 7.82 19.94 -0.84
C GLU A 5 6.37 19.50 -0.95
N GLU A 6 5.71 19.91 -2.03
CA GLU A 6 4.32 19.53 -2.24
C GLU A 6 4.19 18.03 -2.47
N PHE A 7 5.11 17.44 -3.21
CA PHE A 7 5.12 16.00 -3.41
C PHE A 7 5.25 15.25 -2.09
N LEU A 8 6.18 15.69 -1.24
CA LEU A 8 6.37 15.06 0.06
C LEU A 8 5.15 15.21 0.95
N LYS A 9 4.49 16.38 0.92
CA LYS A 9 3.24 16.58 1.66
C LYS A 9 2.16 15.64 1.17
N GLN A 10 2.09 15.39 -0.13
CA GLN A 10 1.12 14.46 -0.68
C GLN A 10 1.39 13.03 -0.22
N LEU A 11 2.66 12.63 -0.15
CA LEU A 11 3.00 11.31 0.37
C LEU A 11 2.56 11.16 1.83
N TRP A 12 2.78 12.18 2.65
CA TRP A 12 2.31 12.17 4.02
C TRP A 12 0.79 12.05 4.11
N ARG A 13 0.09 12.83 3.30
CA ARG A 13 -1.37 12.87 3.34
C ARG A 13 -2.00 11.60 2.80
N HIS A 14 -1.54 11.16 1.64
CA HIS A 14 -2.23 10.09 0.90
C HIS A 14 -1.67 8.70 1.18
N ASN A 15 -0.38 8.59 1.51
CA ASN A 15 0.24 7.29 1.67
C ASN A 15 0.52 6.92 3.12
N ILE A 16 0.74 7.90 3.98
CA ILE A 16 1.12 7.64 5.36
C ILE A 16 -0.04 7.91 6.31
N ASN A 17 -0.48 9.16 6.40
CA ASN A 17 -1.48 9.54 7.38
C ASN A 17 -2.89 9.06 7.04
N SER A 18 -3.13 8.68 5.79
CA SER A 18 -4.42 8.11 5.41
C SER A 18 -4.71 6.82 6.16
N ARG A 19 -3.67 6.14 6.67
CA ARG A 19 -3.86 4.92 7.47
C ARG A 19 -4.57 5.18 8.79
N MET A 20 -4.58 6.42 9.26
CA MET A 20 -5.32 6.77 10.48
C MET A 20 -6.82 6.89 10.25
N GLN A 21 -7.26 6.89 8.99
CA GLN A 21 -8.68 6.81 8.67
C GLN A 21 -9.08 5.34 8.71
N GLU A 22 -9.63 4.92 9.80
CA GLU A 22 -9.79 3.51 10.15
C GLU A 22 -10.59 2.67 9.18
N HIS A 23 -11.30 3.30 8.24
CA HIS A 23 -12.06 2.56 7.24
C HIS A 23 -11.19 1.71 6.30
N TRP A 24 -9.87 1.92 6.30
CA TRP A 24 -8.99 1.05 5.51
C TRP A 24 -9.12 -0.42 5.93
N ILE A 25 -9.45 -0.63 7.21
CA ILE A 25 -9.63 -1.99 7.75
C ILE A 25 -10.82 -2.66 7.08
N ASP A 26 -11.94 -1.95 7.02
CA ASP A 26 -13.14 -2.48 6.39
C ASP A 26 -12.95 -2.68 4.90
N ASN A 27 -12.24 -1.77 4.26
CA ASN A 27 -11.92 -1.90 2.85
C ASN A 27 -11.05 -3.13 2.58
N ALA A 28 -10.05 -3.37 3.42
CA ALA A 28 -9.17 -4.53 3.29
C ALA A 28 -9.95 -5.84 3.45
N ILE A 29 -10.85 -5.89 4.44
CA ILE A 29 -11.68 -7.06 4.65
C ILE A 29 -12.55 -7.34 3.44
N ARG A 30 -13.20 -6.29 2.91
CA ARG A 30 -14.05 -6.41 1.73
C ARG A 30 -13.27 -6.86 0.52
N ASP A 31 -12.08 -6.29 0.31
CA ASP A 31 -11.25 -6.63 -0.84
C ASP A 31 -10.78 -8.08 -0.79
N SER A 32 -10.45 -8.58 0.41
CA SER A 32 -10.07 -9.98 0.58
C SER A 32 -11.22 -10.91 0.19
N GLU A 33 -12.45 -10.53 0.56
CA GLU A 33 -13.62 -11.34 0.25
C GLU A 33 -13.93 -11.32 -1.25
N ARG A 34 -13.76 -10.17 -1.89
CA ARG A 34 -14.04 -10.04 -3.31
C ARG A 34 -13.01 -10.73 -4.19
N ARG A 35 -11.76 -10.78 -3.74
CA ARG A 35 -10.66 -11.31 -4.55
C ARG A 35 -9.87 -12.32 -3.73
N PRO A 36 -10.46 -13.49 -3.46
CA PRO A 36 -9.79 -14.48 -2.60
C PRO A 36 -8.51 -15.04 -3.20
N ASP A 37 -8.29 -14.85 -4.50
CA ASP A 37 -7.07 -15.32 -5.16
C ASP A 37 -5.97 -14.28 -5.22
N SER A 38 -6.20 -13.09 -4.69
CA SER A 38 -5.16 -12.05 -4.72
C SER A 38 -4.02 -12.41 -3.74
N PRO A 39 -2.79 -11.90 -4.00
CA PRO A 39 -1.66 -12.27 -3.14
C PRO A 39 -1.78 -11.80 -1.70
N PHE A 40 -2.66 -10.84 -1.41
CA PHE A 40 -2.87 -10.32 -0.06
C PHE A 40 -4.26 -10.63 0.47
N ALA A 41 -4.89 -11.67 -0.06
CA ALA A 41 -6.26 -12.01 0.33
C ALA A 41 -6.38 -12.50 1.77
N ASP A 42 -5.28 -12.93 2.37
CA ASP A 42 -5.29 -13.37 3.76
C ASP A 42 -5.26 -12.21 4.75
N LEU A 43 -5.13 -10.98 4.28
CA LEU A 43 -5.15 -9.81 5.15
C LEU A 43 -6.50 -9.62 5.83
N GLY A 44 -7.60 -9.74 5.08
CA GLY A 44 -8.94 -9.57 5.64
C GLY A 44 -9.23 -10.53 6.78
N PRO A 45 -9.03 -11.85 6.60
CA PRO A 45 -9.19 -12.80 7.69
C PRO A 45 -8.29 -12.52 8.89
N ALA A 46 -7.04 -12.07 8.65
CA ALA A 46 -6.13 -11.72 9.73
C ALA A 46 -6.65 -10.53 10.54
N LEU A 47 -7.15 -9.50 9.86
CA LEU A 47 -7.72 -8.35 10.54
C LEU A 47 -8.94 -8.74 11.37
N LYS A 48 -9.79 -9.61 10.83
CA LYS A 48 -10.95 -10.09 11.58
C LYS A 48 -10.52 -10.82 12.85
N ARG A 49 -9.49 -11.66 12.77
CA ARG A 49 -8.99 -12.37 13.94
C ARG A 49 -8.44 -11.42 14.99
N LEU A 50 -7.69 -10.42 14.56
CA LEU A 50 -7.10 -9.44 15.47
C LEU A 50 -8.18 -8.64 16.19
N LEU A 51 -9.19 -8.20 15.45
CA LEU A 51 -10.30 -7.48 16.05
C LEU A 51 -11.06 -8.36 17.05
N ALA A 52 -11.24 -9.64 16.72
CA ALA A 52 -11.96 -10.58 17.57
C ALA A 52 -11.24 -10.83 18.90
N VAL A 53 -9.91 -10.74 18.93
CA VAL A 53 -9.16 -10.96 20.18
C VAL A 53 -8.84 -9.64 20.90
N GLY A 54 -9.45 -8.54 20.49
CA GLY A 54 -9.40 -7.29 21.25
C GLY A 54 -8.48 -6.20 20.70
N ALA A 55 -7.84 -6.40 19.56
CA ALA A 55 -7.09 -5.33 18.93
C ALA A 55 -8.05 -4.22 18.53
N THR A 56 -7.65 -2.97 18.76
CA THR A 56 -8.51 -1.86 18.38
C THR A 56 -8.17 -1.39 16.97
N ARG A 57 -9.17 -0.79 16.32
CA ARG A 57 -8.95 -0.20 15.00
C ARG A 57 -7.87 0.86 15.03
N ARG A 58 -7.83 1.64 16.11
CA ARG A 58 -6.80 2.65 16.25
C ARG A 58 -5.41 2.05 16.35
N ASP A 59 -5.24 1.01 17.14
CA ASP A 59 -3.92 0.38 17.28
C ASP A 59 -3.46 -0.25 15.96
N LEU A 60 -4.37 -0.90 15.25
CA LEU A 60 -4.05 -1.45 13.94
C LEU A 60 -3.66 -0.33 12.98
N SER A 61 -4.34 0.80 13.05
CA SER A 61 -4.04 1.95 12.18
C SER A 61 -2.69 2.56 12.51
N LEU A 62 -2.32 2.61 13.79
CA LEU A 62 -1.00 3.10 14.19
C LEU A 62 0.11 2.22 13.63
N VAL A 63 -0.06 0.91 13.69
CA VAL A 63 0.90 -0.04 13.11
C VAL A 63 0.98 0.16 11.60
N ALA A 64 -0.16 0.25 10.94
CA ALA A 64 -0.20 0.42 9.49
C ALA A 64 0.45 1.73 9.07
N ARG A 65 0.22 2.80 9.82
CA ARG A 65 0.82 4.10 9.52
C ARG A 65 2.34 4.05 9.65
N ALA A 66 2.85 3.43 10.71
CA ALA A 66 4.29 3.30 10.89
C ALA A 66 4.92 2.47 9.77
N SER A 67 4.28 1.37 9.39
CA SER A 67 4.75 0.55 8.27
C SER A 67 4.74 1.32 6.96
N ALA A 68 3.69 2.11 6.73
CA ALA A 68 3.60 2.92 5.52
C ALA A 68 4.74 3.94 5.47
N TYR A 69 5.02 4.58 6.59
CA TYR A 69 6.12 5.54 6.67
C TYR A 69 7.45 4.88 6.33
N GLU A 70 7.74 3.74 6.96
CA GLU A 70 9.00 3.04 6.71
C GLU A 70 9.13 2.59 5.26
N SER A 71 8.04 2.13 4.67
CA SER A 71 8.04 1.70 3.28
C SER A 71 8.26 2.87 2.32
N VAL A 72 7.60 3.99 2.58
CA VAL A 72 7.79 5.19 1.76
C VAL A 72 9.23 5.68 1.89
N PHE A 73 9.74 5.77 3.12
CA PHE A 73 11.12 6.20 3.33
C PHE A 73 12.09 5.29 2.60
N GLY A 74 11.94 3.97 2.76
CA GLY A 74 12.84 3.01 2.12
C GLY A 74 12.79 3.09 0.60
N THR A 75 11.61 3.31 0.04
CA THR A 75 11.44 3.44 -1.39
C THR A 75 12.16 4.70 -1.92
N LEU A 76 11.96 5.82 -1.24
CA LEU A 76 12.62 7.06 -1.64
C LEU A 76 14.13 6.96 -1.49
N TYR A 77 14.59 6.30 -0.44
CA TYR A 77 16.02 6.08 -0.24
C TYR A 77 16.60 5.25 -1.40
N ALA A 78 15.88 4.18 -1.79
CA ALA A 78 16.32 3.34 -2.88
C ALA A 78 16.39 4.10 -4.21
N LEU A 79 15.44 5.02 -4.43
CA LEU A 79 15.43 5.82 -5.64
C LEU A 79 16.56 6.86 -5.67
N SER A 80 17.04 7.28 -4.50
CA SER A 80 18.14 8.25 -4.45
C SER A 80 19.50 7.63 -4.69
N ASP A 81 19.59 6.29 -4.59
CA ASP A 81 20.80 5.55 -4.92
C ASP A 81 20.44 4.58 -6.03
N PRO A 82 20.44 5.06 -7.27
CA PRO A 82 19.81 4.28 -8.33
C PRO A 82 20.70 3.19 -8.86
N GLY A 83 20.52 1.99 -8.37
CA GLY A 83 20.85 0.88 -9.18
C GLY A 83 19.99 0.80 -10.43
N VAL A 84 19.10 1.76 -10.61
CA VAL A 84 18.22 1.84 -11.79
C VAL A 84 18.83 2.79 -12.78
N GLU A 85 19.33 2.27 -13.88
CA GLU A 85 20.11 3.03 -14.83
C GLU A 85 19.30 3.77 -15.88
N ASP A 86 18.07 3.44 -16.08
CA ASP A 86 17.33 4.12 -17.08
C ASP A 86 16.27 5.02 -16.48
N ASN A 87 15.67 5.78 -17.35
CA ASN A 87 14.67 6.77 -16.98
C ASN A 87 13.35 6.14 -16.61
N ASP A 88 13.35 4.84 -16.38
CA ASP A 88 12.13 4.07 -16.22
C ASP A 88 11.67 4.03 -14.78
N VAL A 89 11.62 5.19 -14.15
CA VAL A 89 10.87 5.29 -12.90
C VAL A 89 9.39 5.59 -13.17
N GLU A 90 9.06 5.90 -14.44
CA GLU A 90 7.66 6.05 -14.82
C GLU A 90 6.97 4.69 -14.75
N MET A 91 5.78 4.68 -14.15
CA MET A 91 4.96 3.49 -14.09
C MET A 91 5.60 2.33 -13.32
N LEU A 92 6.51 2.64 -12.40
CA LEU A 92 7.14 1.60 -11.58
C LEU A 92 6.10 0.81 -10.78
N HIS A 93 4.97 1.43 -10.43
CA HIS A 93 3.93 0.70 -9.71
C HIS A 93 3.35 -0.44 -10.56
N GLU A 94 3.23 -0.26 -11.88
CA GLU A 94 2.78 -1.35 -12.75
C GLU A 94 3.83 -2.45 -12.84
N SER A 95 5.10 -2.07 -12.92
CA SER A 95 6.19 -3.04 -12.92
C SER A 95 6.23 -3.82 -11.61
N LEU A 96 5.94 -3.16 -10.49
CA LEU A 96 5.87 -3.82 -9.20
C LEU A 96 4.82 -4.93 -9.18
N LEU A 97 3.66 -4.67 -9.75
CA LEU A 97 2.60 -5.68 -9.81
C LEU A 97 3.05 -6.90 -10.61
N SER A 98 3.72 -6.66 -11.74
CA SER A 98 4.22 -7.75 -12.57
C SER A 98 5.36 -8.52 -11.93
N ALA A 99 6.09 -7.90 -11.02
CA ALA A 99 7.24 -8.50 -10.36
C ALA A 99 6.87 -9.29 -9.10
N ASP A 100 5.61 -9.37 -8.75
CA ASP A 100 5.18 -10.10 -7.56
C ASP A 100 5.58 -11.57 -7.67
N PRO A 101 6.36 -12.09 -6.70
CA PRO A 101 6.80 -13.49 -6.75
C PRO A 101 5.66 -14.50 -6.76
N SER A 102 4.47 -14.11 -6.28
CA SER A 102 3.31 -15.00 -6.30
C SER A 102 2.75 -15.20 -7.70
N GLY A 103 3.12 -14.35 -8.66
CA GLY A 103 2.56 -14.35 -10.00
C GLY A 103 1.13 -13.82 -10.07
N LYS A 104 0.63 -13.26 -8.98
CA LYS A 104 -0.74 -12.73 -8.91
C LYS A 104 -0.70 -11.21 -8.87
N ASP A 105 -1.78 -10.60 -9.36
CA ASP A 105 -1.91 -9.15 -9.36
C ASP A 105 -2.41 -8.66 -8.01
N GLY A 106 -1.54 -7.98 -7.27
CA GLY A 106 -1.86 -7.43 -5.97
C GLY A 106 -2.32 -5.98 -6.00
N ARG A 107 -2.81 -5.51 -7.14
CA ARG A 107 -3.27 -4.12 -7.29
C ARG A 107 -4.24 -3.75 -6.18
N PRO A 108 -3.99 -2.63 -5.46
CA PRO A 108 -4.94 -2.15 -4.45
C PRO A 108 -6.31 -1.90 -5.07
N GLY A 109 -7.36 -2.16 -4.30
CA GLY A 109 -8.73 -2.09 -4.81
C GLY A 109 -9.13 -0.74 -5.37
N SER A 110 -8.50 0.35 -4.92
CA SER A 110 -8.80 1.69 -5.37
C SER A 110 -7.95 2.15 -6.55
N ALA A 111 -6.96 1.34 -6.97
CA ALA A 111 -6.08 1.71 -8.05
C ALA A 111 -6.75 1.48 -9.40
N PRO A 112 -6.44 2.30 -10.41
CA PRO A 112 -6.98 2.06 -11.75
C PRO A 112 -6.41 0.78 -12.33
N THR A 113 -7.21 0.12 -13.17
CA THR A 113 -6.74 -1.06 -13.87
C THR A 113 -5.94 -0.64 -15.09
N LYS A 114 -4.96 -1.46 -15.46
CA LYS A 114 -4.12 -1.12 -16.60
C LYS A 114 -4.73 -1.47 -17.94
N THR A 115 -5.88 -2.13 -17.94
CA THR A 115 -6.56 -2.52 -19.17
C THR A 115 -7.60 -1.50 -19.61
N GLU A 116 -7.75 -0.43 -18.92
CA GLU A 116 -8.72 0.61 -19.24
C GLU A 116 -8.38 1.43 -20.48
#